data_799549f498c07a5d1a07814b72272e88
#
_entry.id   799549f498c07a5d1a07814b72272e88
#
_cell.length_a   1.000
_cell.length_b   1.000
_cell.length_c   1.000
_cell.angle_alpha   90.00
_cell.angle_beta   90.00
_cell.angle_gamma   90.00
#
_symmetry.space_group_name_H-M   'P 1'
#
loop_
_entity.id
_entity.type
_entity.pdbx_description
1 polymer ?
#
loop_
_entity_poly.entity_id
_entity_poly.type
_entity_poly.pdbx_seq_one_letter_code
_entity_poly.pdbx_strand_id
1 'polypeptide(L)'
;MNDEFYDDAEYERAAQARRERRRKRRRQAMIRRTISLIVLAIVFIGAAVFAGSLILKKQNGTTSSPAQKPSSVLQTEKETAAPAQTEAQPVQTEAQSEKQTATASNEEDLLAQAQLLAAGYDYDGAIALLRSIPDYESDSTVTAAIQEYETTKSSCVAVDVTTIPHIFYHSLVNDPSAAFNASTLGQAQADGMNAWMTTVDEFDKITQQLYDNGYVYVSLHDLVTETTDADGTVHFTPNQSLMLPPGKKAIVLSVDDLSYYHSYEPASFPDKLVIDENGDVKCHYVKCHYVKTDGSENIGDFDVVPRLNTFLKEHPDGAYKGARGTIALTGYNGVFGYRTDTDYKTKENLLEDQRKWLDEHPDF
;
A
#
# COMPACT_ATOMS: atom_id res chain seq x y z
N MET A 1 -27.45 16.86 -32.55
CA MET A 1 -26.87 15.52 -32.38
C MET A 1 -25.63 15.47 -33.25
N ASN A 2 -24.51 15.83 -32.66
CA ASN A 2 -23.20 15.72 -33.35
C ASN A 2 -22.55 14.46 -32.77
N ASP A 3 -22.52 13.40 -33.59
CA ASP A 3 -21.65 12.26 -33.38
C ASP A 3 -20.22 12.76 -33.55
N GLU A 4 -19.51 13.05 -32.48
CA GLU A 4 -18.06 13.14 -32.50
C GLU A 4 -17.53 11.71 -32.67
N PHE A 5 -17.30 11.36 -33.94
CA PHE A 5 -16.46 10.21 -34.29
C PHE A 5 -15.10 10.44 -33.66
N TYR A 6 -14.79 9.68 -32.62
CA TYR A 6 -13.41 9.53 -32.16
C TYR A 6 -12.58 9.08 -33.35
N ASP A 7 -11.59 9.89 -33.74
CA ASP A 7 -10.69 9.57 -34.85
C ASP A 7 -9.82 8.36 -34.46
N ASP A 8 -10.25 7.16 -34.82
CA ASP A 8 -9.51 5.90 -34.61
C ASP A 8 -8.04 6.01 -35.05
N ALA A 9 -7.74 6.83 -36.06
CA ALA A 9 -6.39 7.05 -36.53
C ALA A 9 -5.54 7.93 -35.56
N GLU A 10 -6.15 8.79 -34.77
CA GLU A 10 -5.46 9.56 -33.75
C GLU A 10 -5.17 8.70 -32.51
N TYR A 11 -6.12 7.86 -32.14
CA TYR A 11 -5.97 6.86 -31.09
C TYR A 11 -4.84 5.88 -31.41
N GLU A 12 -4.81 5.31 -32.62
CA GLU A 12 -3.75 4.41 -33.05
C GLU A 12 -2.36 5.08 -33.08
N ARG A 13 -2.28 6.32 -33.52
CA ARG A 13 -1.03 7.10 -33.51
C ARG A 13 -0.52 7.34 -32.08
N ALA A 14 -1.42 7.66 -31.16
CA ALA A 14 -1.09 7.82 -29.75
C ALA A 14 -0.62 6.48 -29.11
N ALA A 15 -1.28 5.37 -29.42
CA ALA A 15 -0.90 4.03 -28.97
C ALA A 15 0.48 3.62 -29.49
N GLN A 16 0.77 3.85 -30.78
CA GLN A 16 2.07 3.56 -31.38
C GLN A 16 3.18 4.41 -30.75
N ALA A 17 2.97 5.71 -30.53
CA ALA A 17 3.94 6.59 -29.87
C ALA A 17 4.26 6.14 -28.43
N ARG A 18 3.25 5.63 -27.69
CA ARG A 18 3.45 5.07 -26.34
C ARG A 18 4.22 3.75 -26.36
N ARG A 19 3.92 2.85 -27.32
CA ARG A 19 4.68 1.60 -27.53
C ARG A 19 6.17 1.87 -27.80
N GLU A 20 6.47 2.88 -28.63
CA GLU A 20 7.86 3.28 -28.90
C GLU A 20 8.55 3.86 -27.66
N ARG A 21 7.86 4.69 -26.85
CA ARG A 21 8.40 5.23 -25.59
C ARG A 21 8.67 4.11 -24.59
N ARG A 22 7.77 3.12 -24.45
CA ARG A 22 7.98 1.94 -23.58
C ARG A 22 9.15 1.09 -24.06
N ARG A 23 9.27 0.82 -25.37
CA ARG A 23 10.43 0.10 -25.96
C ARG A 23 11.75 0.83 -25.69
N LYS A 24 11.76 2.16 -25.86
CA LYS A 24 12.95 2.99 -25.56
C LYS A 24 13.33 2.93 -24.08
N ARG A 25 12.34 3.04 -23.16
CA ARG A 25 12.58 2.93 -21.70
C ARG A 25 13.08 1.55 -21.30
N ARG A 26 12.49 0.46 -21.80
CA ARG A 26 12.97 -0.92 -21.53
C ARG A 26 14.39 -1.11 -22.05
N ARG A 27 14.71 -0.62 -23.24
CA ARG A 27 16.06 -0.68 -23.81
C ARG A 27 17.07 0.12 -22.97
N GLN A 28 16.70 1.30 -22.51
CA GLN A 28 17.54 2.11 -21.61
C GLN A 28 17.72 1.45 -20.24
N ALA A 29 16.68 0.85 -19.67
CA ALA A 29 16.76 0.12 -18.41
C ALA A 29 17.68 -1.11 -18.54
N MET A 30 17.58 -1.84 -19.65
CA MET A 30 18.47 -2.97 -19.93
C MET A 30 19.93 -2.52 -20.07
N ILE A 31 20.20 -1.44 -20.80
CA ILE A 31 21.53 -0.86 -20.95
C ILE A 31 22.08 -0.41 -19.58
N ARG A 32 21.27 0.26 -18.75
CA ARG A 32 21.68 0.67 -17.39
C ARG A 32 22.02 -0.53 -16.51
N ARG A 33 21.20 -1.60 -16.53
CA ARG A 33 21.47 -2.85 -15.79
C ARG A 33 22.79 -3.50 -16.26
N THR A 34 23.01 -3.57 -17.57
CA THR A 34 24.25 -4.12 -18.14
C THR A 34 25.47 -3.29 -17.71
N ILE A 35 25.37 -1.96 -17.76
CA ILE A 35 26.45 -1.06 -17.30
C ILE A 35 26.71 -1.25 -15.79
N SER A 36 25.66 -1.32 -14.96
CA SER A 36 25.80 -1.56 -13.52
C SER A 36 26.49 -2.91 -13.23
N LEU A 37 26.13 -3.97 -13.96
CA LEU A 37 26.80 -5.28 -13.80
C LEU A 37 28.25 -5.24 -14.21
N ILE A 38 28.62 -4.52 -15.28
CA ILE A 38 30.01 -4.35 -15.74
C ILE A 38 30.78 -3.57 -14.67
N VAL A 39 30.25 -2.47 -14.15
CA VAL A 39 30.87 -1.68 -13.07
C VAL A 39 31.10 -2.54 -11.83
N LEU A 40 30.07 -3.31 -11.43
CA LEU A 40 30.16 -4.22 -10.29
C LEU A 40 31.27 -5.27 -10.50
N ALA A 41 31.37 -5.88 -11.69
CA ALA A 41 32.43 -6.83 -12.05
C ALA A 41 33.81 -6.19 -11.97
N ILE A 42 34.00 -4.97 -12.47
CA ILE A 42 35.25 -4.22 -12.40
C ILE A 42 35.65 -3.96 -10.94
N VAL A 43 34.69 -3.57 -10.08
CA VAL A 43 34.94 -3.35 -8.65
C VAL A 43 35.37 -4.65 -7.97
N PHE A 44 34.71 -5.79 -8.27
CA PHE A 44 35.08 -7.09 -7.71
C PHE A 44 36.48 -7.54 -8.18
N ILE A 45 36.82 -7.33 -9.46
CA ILE A 45 38.16 -7.64 -9.97
C ILE A 45 39.20 -6.74 -9.30
N GLY A 46 38.92 -5.45 -9.16
CA GLY A 46 39.82 -4.51 -8.45
C GLY A 46 40.02 -4.89 -6.98
N ALA A 47 38.97 -5.29 -6.28
CA ALA A 47 39.04 -5.75 -4.90
C ALA A 47 39.86 -7.06 -4.77
N ALA A 48 39.68 -8.00 -5.70
CA ALA A 48 40.47 -9.26 -5.73
C ALA A 48 41.95 -9.01 -5.98
N VAL A 49 42.32 -8.12 -6.90
CA VAL A 49 43.71 -7.73 -7.17
C VAL A 49 44.30 -7.02 -5.94
N PHE A 50 43.55 -6.13 -5.30
CA PHE A 50 44.00 -5.44 -4.09
C PHE A 50 44.21 -6.42 -2.91
N ALA A 51 43.30 -7.36 -2.69
CA ALA A 51 43.43 -8.40 -1.68
C ALA A 51 44.63 -9.34 -1.97
N GLY A 52 44.83 -9.71 -3.24
CA GLY A 52 46.00 -10.51 -3.67
C GLY A 52 47.32 -9.79 -3.41
N SER A 53 47.41 -8.47 -3.64
CA SER A 53 48.59 -7.67 -3.36
C SER A 53 48.91 -7.54 -1.86
N LEU A 54 47.88 -7.53 -0.99
CA LEU A 54 48.03 -7.53 0.47
C LEU A 54 48.54 -8.89 0.99
N ILE A 55 48.11 -10.01 0.39
CA ILE A 55 48.53 -11.36 0.76
C ILE A 55 50.02 -11.57 0.38
N LEU A 56 50.45 -11.12 -0.79
CA LEU A 56 51.85 -11.17 -1.22
C LEU A 56 52.78 -10.33 -0.33
N LYS A 57 52.28 -9.20 0.23
CA LYS A 57 53.06 -8.35 1.13
C LYS A 57 53.19 -8.95 2.54
N LYS A 58 52.32 -9.90 2.93
CA LYS A 58 52.29 -10.55 4.26
C LYS A 58 53.15 -11.83 4.33
N GLN A 59 53.65 -12.35 3.20
CA GLN A 59 54.52 -13.54 3.15
C GLN A 59 56.00 -13.26 3.41
N ASN A 60 56.42 -12.02 3.57
CA ASN A 60 57.83 -11.67 3.83
C ASN A 60 58.09 -11.18 5.27
N GLY A 61 57.44 -11.74 6.26
CA GLY A 61 57.67 -11.43 7.68
C GLY A 61 57.53 -12.67 8.56
N THR A 62 58.65 -13.20 8.93
CA THR A 62 58.98 -14.44 9.68
C THR A 62 58.31 -14.62 11.06
N THR A 63 57.92 -15.85 11.33
CA THR A 63 58.08 -16.71 12.53
C THR A 63 57.55 -16.27 13.91
N SER A 64 56.65 -16.97 14.49
CA SER A 64 56.76 -18.05 15.47
C SER A 64 55.42 -18.39 16.15
N SER A 65 55.18 -19.70 16.23
CA SER A 65 54.10 -20.43 16.94
C SER A 65 54.58 -20.75 18.38
N PRO A 66 53.84 -21.44 19.28
CA PRO A 66 52.49 -21.96 19.25
C PRO A 66 51.72 -21.99 20.62
N ALA A 67 50.54 -22.62 20.57
CA ALA A 67 49.81 -23.35 21.62
C ALA A 67 48.90 -22.52 22.57
N GLN A 68 47.70 -22.89 22.97
CA GLN A 68 46.97 -24.18 23.09
C GLN A 68 45.48 -23.89 23.32
N LYS A 69 44.64 -24.75 22.80
CA LYS A 69 43.28 -25.05 23.31
C LYS A 69 43.40 -25.96 24.55
N PRO A 70 42.39 -26.27 25.39
CA PRO A 70 41.05 -26.75 24.98
C PRO A 70 39.87 -26.38 25.91
N SER A 71 38.66 -26.48 25.40
CA SER A 71 37.59 -27.50 25.55
C SER A 71 36.83 -27.61 26.88
N SER A 72 35.51 -27.59 26.70
CA SER A 72 34.44 -28.44 27.29
C SER A 72 34.02 -28.13 28.73
N VAL A 73 32.79 -28.29 29.17
CA VAL A 73 31.71 -29.26 28.97
C VAL A 73 30.47 -28.77 29.78
N LEU A 74 29.30 -29.10 29.27
CA LEU A 74 28.00 -29.20 29.94
C LEU A 74 28.02 -29.65 31.40
N GLN A 75 27.05 -29.19 32.17
CA GLN A 75 26.09 -30.12 32.82
C GLN A 75 24.89 -29.42 33.45
N THR A 76 23.81 -30.03 33.21
CA THR A 76 22.44 -30.09 33.73
C THR A 76 22.38 -30.57 35.19
N GLU A 77 21.32 -30.17 35.89
CA GLU A 77 20.43 -30.93 36.80
C GLU A 77 19.78 -29.97 37.80
N LYS A 78 18.53 -29.85 37.90
CA LYS A 78 17.33 -30.59 38.27
C LYS A 78 17.13 -30.75 39.79
N GLU A 79 15.92 -30.31 40.22
CA GLU A 79 15.02 -30.84 41.31
C GLU A 79 15.35 -30.44 42.76
N THR A 80 14.45 -30.05 43.64
CA THR A 80 13.14 -30.55 44.01
C THR A 80 12.60 -29.80 45.26
N ALA A 81 11.29 -29.53 45.28
CA ALA A 81 10.29 -29.62 46.35
C ALA A 81 10.34 -28.80 47.66
N ALA A 82 9.18 -28.24 47.88
CA ALA A 82 8.46 -27.67 49.02
C ALA A 82 8.49 -28.51 50.35
N PRO A 83 7.80 -28.16 51.46
CA PRO A 83 6.57 -27.35 51.57
C PRO A 83 6.36 -26.49 52.88
N ALA A 84 5.27 -25.70 52.88
CA ALA A 84 4.29 -25.38 53.95
C ALA A 84 4.73 -24.45 55.09
N GLN A 85 3.96 -23.56 55.57
CA GLN A 85 2.58 -23.30 55.92
C GLN A 85 2.35 -21.85 56.37
N THR A 86 1.27 -21.24 55.91
CA THR A 86 0.12 -20.62 56.57
C THR A 86 0.37 -19.46 57.51
N GLU A 87 -0.15 -18.28 57.16
CA GLU A 87 -1.20 -17.59 57.92
C GLU A 87 -1.82 -16.42 57.12
N ALA A 88 -3.10 -16.20 57.35
CA ALA A 88 -4.03 -15.43 56.55
C ALA A 88 -4.11 -13.95 56.90
N GLN A 89 -4.56 -13.19 55.83
CA GLN A 89 -5.38 -11.99 55.81
C GLN A 89 -4.68 -10.64 55.70
N PRO A 90 -5.33 -9.61 55.05
CA PRO A 90 -6.69 -9.54 54.51
C PRO A 90 -6.84 -9.12 53.06
N VAL A 91 -7.96 -9.52 52.49
CA VAL A 91 -8.56 -9.13 51.25
C VAL A 91 -8.80 -7.61 51.15
N GLN A 92 -7.93 -6.90 50.40
CA GLN A 92 -8.20 -5.56 49.88
C GLN A 92 -7.39 -5.22 48.59
N THR A 93 -6.73 -6.21 47.97
CA THR A 93 -5.76 -5.95 46.88
C THR A 93 -6.33 -6.24 45.48
N GLU A 94 -7.44 -6.99 45.35
CA GLU A 94 -7.91 -7.40 44.02
C GLU A 94 -8.62 -6.27 43.23
N ALA A 95 -9.48 -5.47 43.91
CA ALA A 95 -10.20 -4.39 43.23
C ALA A 95 -9.32 -3.20 42.79
N GLN A 96 -8.20 -2.96 43.51
CA GLN A 96 -7.21 -1.95 43.13
C GLN A 96 -6.28 -2.47 42.03
N SER A 97 -5.92 -3.74 42.04
CA SER A 97 -5.08 -4.36 41.01
C SER A 97 -5.81 -4.46 39.67
N GLU A 98 -7.09 -4.90 39.66
CA GLU A 98 -7.89 -4.92 38.44
C GLU A 98 -8.14 -3.51 37.86
N LYS A 99 -8.39 -2.52 38.68
CA LYS A 99 -8.59 -1.14 38.25
C LYS A 99 -7.28 -0.52 37.74
N GLN A 100 -6.15 -0.82 38.36
CA GLN A 100 -4.84 -0.35 37.92
C GLN A 100 -4.40 -1.04 36.61
N THR A 101 -4.66 -2.35 36.45
CA THR A 101 -4.36 -3.09 35.23
C THR A 101 -5.24 -2.64 34.07
N ALA A 102 -6.56 -2.40 34.31
CA ALA A 102 -7.47 -1.90 33.29
C ALA A 102 -7.15 -0.43 32.90
N THR A 103 -6.65 0.39 33.80
CA THR A 103 -6.22 1.76 33.52
C THR A 103 -4.91 1.78 32.72
N ALA A 104 -3.94 0.94 33.08
CA ALA A 104 -2.67 0.80 32.38
C ALA A 104 -2.86 0.27 30.95
N SER A 105 -3.71 -0.75 30.74
CA SER A 105 -4.01 -1.25 29.40
C SER A 105 -4.69 -0.18 28.52
N ASN A 106 -5.57 0.65 29.10
CA ASN A 106 -6.21 1.74 28.39
C ASN A 106 -5.21 2.86 28.01
N GLU A 107 -4.22 3.12 28.84
CA GLU A 107 -3.16 4.11 28.57
C GLU A 107 -2.20 3.64 27.48
N GLU A 108 -1.76 2.38 27.50
CA GLU A 108 -0.95 1.78 26.43
C GLU A 108 -1.68 1.82 25.08
N ASP A 109 -2.98 1.53 25.08
CA ASP A 109 -3.82 1.61 23.88
C ASP A 109 -3.92 3.06 23.35
N LEU A 110 -4.05 4.05 24.22
CA LEU A 110 -4.10 5.46 23.85
C LEU A 110 -2.75 5.96 23.33
N LEU A 111 -1.64 5.52 23.94
CA LEU A 111 -0.29 5.81 23.44
C LEU A 111 -0.08 5.21 22.04
N ALA A 112 -0.46 3.95 21.82
CA ALA A 112 -0.36 3.30 20.52
C ALA A 112 -1.22 3.99 19.45
N GLN A 113 -2.43 4.41 19.80
CA GLN A 113 -3.29 5.19 18.90
C GLN A 113 -2.69 6.57 18.58
N ALA A 114 -2.13 7.25 19.57
CA ALA A 114 -1.47 8.54 19.35
C ALA A 114 -0.24 8.40 18.44
N GLN A 115 0.53 7.32 18.58
CA GLN A 115 1.64 7.00 17.68
C GLN A 115 1.19 6.81 16.25
N LEU A 116 0.07 6.10 16.02
CA LEU A 116 -0.51 5.94 14.67
C LEU A 116 -0.96 7.27 14.07
N LEU A 117 -1.62 8.12 14.87
CA LEU A 117 -2.03 9.46 14.43
C LEU A 117 -0.80 10.31 14.06
N ALA A 118 0.23 10.31 14.89
CA ALA A 118 1.46 11.06 14.65
C ALA A 118 2.24 10.52 13.44
N ALA A 119 2.31 9.20 13.26
CA ALA A 119 2.90 8.58 12.08
C ALA A 119 2.17 9.02 10.80
N GLY A 120 0.84 9.16 10.85
CA GLY A 120 0.02 9.73 9.78
C GLY A 120 0.00 11.27 9.74
N TYR A 121 0.91 11.95 10.43
CA TYR A 121 1.02 13.43 10.44
C TYR A 121 -0.14 14.17 11.13
N ASP A 122 -1.03 13.47 11.83
CA ASP A 122 -2.08 14.09 12.64
C ASP A 122 -1.58 14.39 14.07
N TYR A 123 -0.58 15.28 14.14
CA TYR A 123 0.03 15.64 15.42
C TYR A 123 -0.97 16.28 16.39
N ASP A 124 -1.93 17.05 15.86
CA ASP A 124 -2.97 17.67 16.70
C ASP A 124 -3.88 16.62 17.33
N GLY A 125 -4.31 15.64 16.54
CA GLY A 125 -5.08 14.50 17.03
C GLY A 125 -4.31 13.67 18.03
N ALA A 126 -3.05 13.37 17.77
CA ALA A 126 -2.16 12.64 18.68
C ALA A 126 -1.98 13.36 20.02
N ILE A 127 -1.67 14.64 20.00
CA ILE A 127 -1.49 15.48 21.21
C ILE A 127 -2.81 15.58 22.00
N ALA A 128 -3.93 15.81 21.31
CA ALA A 128 -5.24 15.87 21.95
C ALA A 128 -5.61 14.54 22.63
N LEU A 129 -5.32 13.42 21.98
CA LEU A 129 -5.54 12.09 22.53
C LEU A 129 -4.69 11.85 23.79
N LEU A 130 -3.40 12.16 23.76
CA LEU A 130 -2.51 12.00 24.90
C LEU A 130 -2.93 12.90 26.08
N ARG A 131 -3.36 14.11 25.81
CA ARG A 131 -3.88 15.04 26.86
C ARG A 131 -5.22 14.60 27.45
N SER A 132 -5.92 13.64 26.85
CA SER A 132 -7.13 13.05 27.42
C SER A 132 -6.85 11.98 28.48
N ILE A 133 -5.60 11.53 28.61
CA ILE A 133 -5.17 10.60 29.65
C ILE A 133 -5.24 11.32 31.02
N PRO A 134 -5.92 10.75 32.02
CA PRO A 134 -5.96 11.35 33.35
C PRO A 134 -4.54 11.52 33.93
N ASP A 135 -4.27 12.66 34.54
CA ASP A 135 -2.98 13.00 35.17
C ASP A 135 -1.77 12.88 34.22
N TYR A 136 -1.97 13.03 32.90
CA TYR A 136 -0.92 12.91 31.85
C TYR A 136 0.31 13.77 32.15
N GLU A 137 0.16 14.90 32.82
CA GLU A 137 1.26 15.83 33.19
C GLU A 137 2.27 15.16 34.10
N SER A 138 1.86 14.16 34.89
CA SER A 138 2.70 13.39 35.80
C SER A 138 3.37 12.21 35.16
N ASP A 139 2.94 11.79 33.93
CA ASP A 139 3.53 10.72 33.19
C ASP A 139 4.62 11.22 32.26
N SER A 140 5.86 10.80 32.51
CA SER A 140 7.03 11.21 31.74
C SER A 140 7.04 10.68 30.32
N THR A 141 6.41 9.52 30.05
CA THR A 141 6.31 8.92 28.71
C THR A 141 5.33 9.71 27.87
N VAL A 142 4.16 10.00 28.42
CA VAL A 142 3.12 10.77 27.75
C VAL A 142 3.58 12.20 27.47
N THR A 143 4.18 12.87 28.45
CA THR A 143 4.69 14.25 28.28
C THR A 143 5.83 14.32 27.28
N ALA A 144 6.74 13.33 27.25
CA ALA A 144 7.80 13.25 26.25
C ALA A 144 7.24 13.06 24.84
N ALA A 145 6.24 12.20 24.63
CA ALA A 145 5.58 12.01 23.35
C ALA A 145 4.87 13.30 22.87
N ILE A 146 4.17 14.00 23.76
CA ILE A 146 3.54 15.30 23.42
C ILE A 146 4.61 16.29 22.94
N GLN A 147 5.73 16.42 23.68
CA GLN A 147 6.82 17.33 23.34
C GLN A 147 7.46 16.99 21.99
N GLU A 148 7.63 15.70 21.69
CA GLU A 148 8.13 15.22 20.40
C GLU A 148 7.19 15.61 19.27
N TYR A 149 5.88 15.38 19.43
CA TYR A 149 4.88 15.71 18.41
C TYR A 149 4.74 17.21 18.20
N GLU A 150 4.77 18.03 19.25
CA GLU A 150 4.80 19.49 19.14
C GLU A 150 6.04 19.98 18.39
N THR A 151 7.21 19.41 18.69
CA THR A 151 8.47 19.74 18.03
C THR A 151 8.43 19.37 16.55
N THR A 152 8.00 18.15 16.23
CA THR A 152 7.88 17.68 14.85
C THR A 152 6.88 18.50 14.06
N LYS A 153 5.69 18.76 14.64
CA LYS A 153 4.68 19.63 14.04
C LYS A 153 5.23 21.02 13.71
N SER A 154 6.00 21.62 14.65
CA SER A 154 6.58 22.96 14.44
C SER A 154 7.62 23.01 13.33
N SER A 155 8.23 21.87 12.97
CA SER A 155 9.20 21.75 11.89
C SER A 155 8.56 21.54 10.52
N CYS A 156 7.26 21.20 10.46
CA CYS A 156 6.56 20.94 9.20
C CYS A 156 6.50 22.21 8.34
N VAL A 157 6.54 22.00 7.03
CA VAL A 157 6.49 23.06 6.02
C VAL A 157 5.22 22.94 5.19
N ALA A 158 4.72 24.08 4.72
CA ALA A 158 3.54 24.12 3.85
C ALA A 158 3.85 23.46 2.49
N VAL A 159 2.92 22.64 2.03
CA VAL A 159 2.97 22.03 0.71
C VAL A 159 2.25 22.93 -0.29
N ASP A 160 2.89 23.23 -1.42
CA ASP A 160 2.22 23.88 -2.53
C ASP A 160 1.29 22.89 -3.22
N VAL A 161 0.01 22.93 -2.87
CA VAL A 161 -1.01 22.00 -3.39
C VAL A 161 -1.24 22.12 -4.90
N THR A 162 -0.80 23.22 -5.53
CA THR A 162 -0.92 23.43 -6.99
C THR A 162 0.09 22.62 -7.80
N THR A 163 1.10 22.07 -7.14
CA THR A 163 2.19 21.30 -7.77
C THR A 163 2.14 19.80 -7.46
N ILE A 164 1.15 19.35 -6.69
CA ILE A 164 1.03 17.94 -6.29
C ILE A 164 0.74 17.06 -7.51
N PRO A 165 1.57 16.02 -7.78
CA PRO A 165 1.30 15.09 -8.85
C PRO A 165 0.09 14.22 -8.56
N HIS A 166 -0.68 13.90 -9.60
CA HIS A 166 -1.75 12.93 -9.57
C HIS A 166 -1.38 11.72 -10.42
N ILE A 167 -1.50 10.54 -9.86
CA ILE A 167 -1.40 9.26 -10.57
C ILE A 167 -2.73 8.54 -10.51
N PHE A 168 -3.04 7.78 -11.55
CA PHE A 168 -4.26 6.98 -11.56
C PHE A 168 -3.97 5.57 -12.08
N TYR A 169 -4.83 4.64 -11.66
CA TYR A 169 -4.84 3.26 -12.08
C TYR A 169 -6.25 2.87 -12.50
N HIS A 170 -6.34 1.88 -13.38
CA HIS A 170 -7.51 1.00 -13.50
C HIS A 170 -7.28 -0.24 -12.63
N SER A 171 -8.21 -1.20 -12.66
CA SER A 171 -8.00 -2.49 -12.01
C SER A 171 -6.69 -3.16 -12.46
N LEU A 172 -6.04 -3.88 -11.54
CA LEU A 172 -4.71 -4.45 -11.78
C LEU A 172 -4.78 -5.79 -12.50
N VAL A 173 -3.84 -5.99 -13.41
CA VAL A 173 -3.64 -7.28 -14.06
C VAL A 173 -2.94 -8.24 -13.10
N ASN A 174 -3.62 -9.31 -12.71
CA ASN A 174 -3.09 -10.36 -11.83
C ASN A 174 -2.31 -11.43 -12.62
N ASP A 175 -2.81 -11.82 -13.79
CA ASP A 175 -2.15 -12.76 -14.68
C ASP A 175 -1.81 -12.11 -16.03
N PRO A 176 -0.57 -11.62 -16.21
CA PRO A 176 -0.14 -11.05 -17.49
C PRO A 176 -0.19 -12.03 -18.66
N SER A 177 -0.12 -13.35 -18.38
CA SER A 177 -0.17 -14.37 -19.44
C SER A 177 -1.57 -14.53 -20.02
N ALA A 178 -2.60 -14.25 -19.26
CA ALA A 178 -3.98 -14.19 -19.70
C ALA A 178 -4.34 -12.83 -20.30
N ALA A 179 -4.04 -11.75 -19.58
CA ALA A 179 -4.42 -10.39 -19.95
C ALA A 179 -3.72 -9.85 -21.22
N PHE A 180 -2.52 -10.33 -21.52
CA PHE A 180 -1.74 -9.89 -22.69
C PHE A 180 -1.71 -10.93 -23.81
N ASN A 181 -2.61 -11.91 -23.76
CA ASN A 181 -2.66 -13.02 -24.70
C ASN A 181 -3.71 -12.80 -25.78
N ALA A 182 -3.25 -12.56 -27.01
CA ALA A 182 -4.11 -12.38 -28.15
C ALA A 182 -4.99 -13.62 -28.50
N SER A 183 -4.54 -14.82 -28.13
CA SER A 183 -5.33 -16.05 -28.34
C SER A 183 -6.53 -16.13 -27.39
N THR A 184 -6.47 -15.47 -26.23
CA THR A 184 -7.56 -15.45 -25.23
C THR A 184 -8.52 -14.30 -25.50
N LEU A 185 -7.99 -13.10 -25.78
CA LEU A 185 -8.76 -11.84 -25.84
C LEU A 185 -8.96 -11.31 -27.26
N GLY A 186 -8.26 -11.85 -28.26
CA GLY A 186 -8.08 -11.20 -29.55
C GLY A 186 -6.98 -10.11 -29.49
N GLN A 187 -6.38 -9.83 -30.65
CA GLN A 187 -5.19 -8.98 -30.74
C GLN A 187 -5.43 -7.55 -30.19
N ALA A 188 -6.54 -6.93 -30.58
CA ALA A 188 -6.85 -5.53 -30.22
C ALA A 188 -7.03 -5.38 -28.69
N GLN A 189 -7.75 -6.28 -28.05
CA GLN A 189 -7.98 -6.23 -26.60
C GLN A 189 -6.72 -6.53 -25.80
N ALA A 190 -5.96 -7.57 -26.18
CA ALA A 190 -4.67 -7.88 -25.55
C ALA A 190 -3.66 -6.71 -25.67
N ASP A 191 -3.61 -6.06 -26.82
CA ASP A 191 -2.81 -4.85 -27.05
C ASP A 191 -3.27 -3.68 -26.18
N GLY A 192 -4.59 -3.49 -26.06
CA GLY A 192 -5.20 -2.51 -25.18
C GLY A 192 -4.82 -2.74 -23.71
N MET A 193 -4.99 -3.95 -23.20
CA MET A 193 -4.58 -4.32 -21.84
C MET A 193 -3.08 -4.02 -21.59
N ASN A 194 -2.21 -4.42 -22.53
CA ASN A 194 -0.78 -4.14 -22.41
C ASN A 194 -0.41 -2.65 -22.51
N ALA A 195 -1.23 -1.85 -23.18
CA ALA A 195 -0.98 -0.41 -23.33
C ALA A 195 -1.42 0.40 -22.11
N TRP A 196 -2.53 0.02 -21.47
CA TRP A 196 -3.24 0.86 -20.50
C TRP A 196 -3.23 0.30 -19.08
N MET A 197 -3.18 -1.04 -18.90
CA MET A 197 -3.29 -1.64 -17.60
C MET A 197 -1.93 -1.78 -16.92
N THR A 198 -1.96 -1.76 -15.60
CA THR A 198 -0.81 -1.98 -14.73
C THR A 198 -0.94 -3.37 -14.11
N THR A 199 0.16 -4.11 -14.05
CA THR A 199 0.19 -5.38 -13.33
C THR A 199 0.32 -5.16 -11.83
N VAL A 200 -0.10 -6.14 -11.04
CA VAL A 200 0.12 -6.17 -9.59
C VAL A 200 1.59 -5.91 -9.24
N ASP A 201 2.51 -6.60 -9.91
CA ASP A 201 3.96 -6.47 -9.68
C ASP A 201 4.51 -5.06 -10.00
N GLU A 202 3.95 -4.39 -11.02
CA GLU A 202 4.29 -2.99 -11.33
C GLU A 202 3.72 -2.03 -10.28
N PHE A 203 2.48 -2.24 -9.85
CA PHE A 203 1.84 -1.44 -8.81
C PHE A 203 2.62 -1.48 -7.50
N ASP A 204 2.99 -2.67 -7.04
CA ASP A 204 3.76 -2.84 -5.80
C ASP A 204 5.10 -2.12 -5.87
N LYS A 205 5.82 -2.28 -7.00
CA LYS A 205 7.11 -1.61 -7.21
C LYS A 205 6.99 -0.09 -7.28
N ILE A 206 5.93 0.42 -7.93
CA ILE A 206 5.67 1.85 -8.00
C ILE A 206 5.33 2.39 -6.61
N THR A 207 4.46 1.71 -5.87
CA THR A 207 4.06 2.10 -4.52
C THR A 207 5.26 2.14 -3.57
N GLN A 208 6.10 1.10 -3.58
CA GLN A 208 7.34 1.07 -2.80
C GLN A 208 8.29 2.20 -3.21
N GLN A 209 8.50 2.43 -4.50
CA GLN A 209 9.38 3.50 -4.96
C GLN A 209 8.86 4.90 -4.61
N LEU A 210 7.56 5.13 -4.62
CA LEU A 210 6.98 6.38 -4.17
C LEU A 210 7.26 6.60 -2.69
N TYR A 211 7.01 5.59 -1.87
CA TYR A 211 7.31 5.64 -0.44
C TYR A 211 8.79 5.88 -0.15
N ASP A 212 9.70 5.13 -0.78
CA ASP A 212 11.16 5.27 -0.64
C ASP A 212 11.66 6.67 -1.05
N ASN A 213 10.97 7.32 -2.00
CA ASN A 213 11.26 8.68 -2.44
C ASN A 213 10.55 9.76 -1.59
N GLY A 214 9.92 9.37 -0.48
CA GLY A 214 9.30 10.27 0.49
C GLY A 214 7.94 10.82 0.06
N TYR A 215 7.25 10.16 -0.89
CA TYR A 215 5.88 10.55 -1.23
C TYR A 215 4.89 10.03 -0.18
N VAL A 216 3.92 10.88 0.14
CA VAL A 216 2.84 10.66 1.10
C VAL A 216 1.52 10.83 0.36
N TYR A 217 0.65 9.84 0.43
CA TYR A 217 -0.68 9.94 -0.15
C TYR A 217 -1.53 10.95 0.63
N VAL A 218 -2.15 11.87 -0.10
CA VAL A 218 -3.06 12.88 0.44
C VAL A 218 -4.43 12.75 -0.20
N SER A 219 -5.48 13.12 0.52
CA SER A 219 -6.83 13.17 -0.03
C SER A 219 -6.97 14.30 -1.04
N LEU A 220 -7.79 14.11 -2.06
CA LEU A 220 -8.17 15.20 -2.96
C LEU A 220 -8.81 16.38 -2.21
N HIS A 221 -9.51 16.08 -1.11
CA HIS A 221 -10.12 17.09 -0.23
C HIS A 221 -9.07 17.91 0.55
N ASP A 222 -7.86 17.40 0.74
CA ASP A 222 -6.77 18.14 1.39
C ASP A 222 -6.16 19.22 0.48
N LEU A 223 -6.47 19.21 -0.82
CA LEU A 223 -5.92 20.14 -1.79
C LEU A 223 -6.71 21.43 -1.91
N VAL A 224 -7.96 21.42 -1.51
CA VAL A 224 -8.89 22.54 -1.70
C VAL A 224 -9.59 22.90 -0.40
N THR A 225 -9.87 24.19 -0.25
CA THR A 225 -10.79 24.70 0.76
C THR A 225 -12.09 25.08 0.05
N GLU A 226 -13.19 24.50 0.49
CA GLU A 226 -14.53 24.84 0.03
C GLU A 226 -15.11 25.94 0.89
N THR A 227 -15.68 26.95 0.27
CA THR A 227 -16.46 28.01 0.91
C THR A 227 -17.77 28.22 0.17
N THR A 228 -18.84 28.53 0.91
CA THR A 228 -20.15 28.78 0.32
C THR A 228 -20.61 30.16 0.71
N ASP A 229 -20.94 30.97 -0.27
CA ASP A 229 -21.47 32.31 -0.07
C ASP A 229 -22.92 32.30 0.45
N ALA A 230 -23.41 33.45 0.89
CA ALA A 230 -24.76 33.59 1.43
C ALA A 230 -25.87 33.26 0.41
N ASP A 231 -25.58 33.36 -0.90
CA ASP A 231 -26.48 33.00 -1.99
C ASP A 231 -26.42 31.51 -2.39
N GLY A 232 -25.56 30.71 -1.72
CA GLY A 232 -25.36 29.29 -2.00
C GLY A 232 -24.30 28.99 -3.05
N THR A 233 -23.59 29.99 -3.56
CA THR A 233 -22.49 29.79 -4.51
C THR A 233 -21.29 29.13 -3.82
N VAL A 234 -20.81 28.02 -4.37
CA VAL A 234 -19.66 27.28 -3.84
C VAL A 234 -18.39 27.71 -4.54
N HIS A 235 -17.35 27.99 -3.77
CA HIS A 235 -16.01 28.35 -4.23
C HIS A 235 -14.98 27.35 -3.72
N PHE A 236 -14.00 27.01 -4.57
CA PHE A 236 -12.86 26.20 -4.21
C PHE A 236 -11.58 27.02 -4.34
N THR A 237 -10.78 27.05 -3.31
CA THR A 237 -9.46 27.70 -3.30
C THR A 237 -8.39 26.70 -2.89
N PRO A 238 -7.12 26.86 -3.35
CA PRO A 238 -6.02 26.02 -2.90
C PRO A 238 -5.88 26.04 -1.40
N ASN A 239 -5.80 24.84 -0.78
CA ASN A 239 -5.61 24.73 0.66
C ASN A 239 -4.17 25.14 1.05
N GLN A 240 -4.02 26.05 1.99
CA GLN A 240 -2.74 26.55 2.49
C GLN A 240 -2.29 25.85 3.78
N SER A 241 -3.09 24.93 4.30
CA SER A 241 -2.85 24.31 5.62
C SER A 241 -2.34 22.86 5.56
N LEU A 242 -2.08 22.33 4.36
CA LEU A 242 -1.44 21.03 4.22
C LEU A 242 0.04 21.17 4.59
N MET A 243 0.43 20.53 5.68
CA MET A 243 1.78 20.62 6.26
C MET A 243 2.42 19.24 6.30
N LEU A 244 3.66 19.11 5.84
CA LEU A 244 4.45 17.87 5.93
C LEU A 244 5.84 18.15 6.49
N PRO A 245 6.49 17.16 7.11
CA PRO A 245 7.90 17.29 7.51
C PRO A 245 8.81 17.60 6.31
N PRO A 246 9.92 18.31 6.52
CA PRO A 246 10.87 18.61 5.45
C PRO A 246 11.33 17.33 4.71
N GLY A 247 11.31 17.37 3.38
CA GLY A 247 11.70 16.22 2.53
C GLY A 247 10.57 15.27 2.17
N LYS A 248 9.44 15.29 2.85
CA LYS A 248 8.22 14.57 2.41
C LYS A 248 7.53 15.33 1.28
N LYS A 249 6.85 14.61 0.38
CA LYS A 249 6.19 15.12 -0.82
C LYS A 249 4.77 14.56 -0.90
N ALA A 250 3.80 15.38 -1.19
CA ALA A 250 2.43 14.92 -1.37
C ALA A 250 2.20 14.32 -2.76
N ILE A 251 1.31 13.32 -2.84
CA ILE A 251 0.82 12.73 -4.09
C ILE A 251 -0.65 12.34 -3.95
N VAL A 252 -1.43 12.56 -5.00
CA VAL A 252 -2.82 12.08 -5.10
C VAL A 252 -2.86 10.81 -5.93
N LEU A 253 -3.67 9.85 -5.51
CA LEU A 253 -3.97 8.64 -6.25
C LEU A 253 -5.46 8.55 -6.54
N SER A 254 -5.84 8.12 -7.76
CA SER A 254 -7.19 7.67 -8.06
C SER A 254 -7.21 6.27 -8.68
N VAL A 255 -8.37 5.62 -8.59
CA VAL A 255 -8.66 4.37 -9.29
C VAL A 255 -9.87 4.61 -10.15
N ASP A 256 -9.70 4.43 -11.45
CA ASP A 256 -10.75 4.63 -12.43
C ASP A 256 -11.42 3.29 -12.76
N ASP A 257 -12.71 3.36 -13.13
CA ASP A 257 -13.47 2.22 -13.66
C ASP A 257 -13.54 1.00 -12.72
N LEU A 258 -13.61 1.21 -11.40
CA LEU A 258 -13.66 0.12 -10.42
C LEU A 258 -15.05 -0.56 -10.43
N SER A 259 -15.42 -1.10 -11.58
CA SER A 259 -16.69 -1.76 -11.85
C SER A 259 -16.54 -3.24 -12.20
N TYR A 260 -15.30 -3.69 -12.47
CA TYR A 260 -15.00 -5.06 -12.90
C TYR A 260 -15.87 -5.48 -14.09
N TYR A 261 -15.56 -4.91 -15.24
CA TYR A 261 -16.33 -5.11 -16.49
C TYR A 261 -16.36 -6.56 -16.92
N HIS A 262 -17.46 -6.98 -17.52
CA HIS A 262 -17.60 -8.32 -18.07
C HIS A 262 -16.48 -8.67 -19.06
N SER A 263 -16.04 -7.69 -19.86
CA SER A 263 -14.93 -7.85 -20.80
C SER A 263 -13.58 -8.15 -20.14
N TYR A 264 -13.46 -7.93 -18.83
CA TYR A 264 -12.22 -8.20 -18.07
C TYR A 264 -12.14 -9.63 -17.53
N GLU A 265 -13.26 -10.36 -17.44
CA GLU A 265 -13.28 -11.72 -16.90
C GLU A 265 -12.33 -12.69 -17.62
N PRO A 266 -12.27 -12.72 -18.98
CA PRO A 266 -11.30 -13.56 -19.66
C PRO A 266 -9.84 -13.16 -19.45
N ALA A 267 -9.60 -11.89 -19.08
CA ALA A 267 -8.28 -11.32 -18.85
C ALA A 267 -7.77 -11.53 -17.42
N SER A 268 -8.49 -12.32 -16.61
CA SER A 268 -8.03 -12.69 -15.27
C SER A 268 -7.92 -11.50 -14.30
N PHE A 269 -8.97 -10.68 -14.24
CA PHE A 269 -9.17 -9.66 -13.21
C PHE A 269 -10.04 -10.20 -12.07
N PRO A 270 -10.00 -9.57 -10.87
CA PRO A 270 -11.03 -9.81 -9.86
C PRO A 270 -12.43 -9.52 -10.41
N ASP A 271 -13.45 -10.12 -9.81
CA ASP A 271 -14.83 -9.90 -10.22
C ASP A 271 -15.60 -8.92 -9.32
N LYS A 272 -15.18 -8.74 -8.07
CA LYS A 272 -15.79 -7.77 -7.15
C LYS A 272 -14.93 -7.48 -5.92
N LEU A 273 -15.21 -6.36 -5.25
CA LEU A 273 -14.74 -6.11 -3.89
C LEU A 273 -15.67 -6.80 -2.88
N VAL A 274 -15.07 -7.28 -1.80
CA VAL A 274 -15.76 -7.90 -0.67
C VAL A 274 -15.17 -7.39 0.64
N ILE A 275 -15.89 -7.61 1.73
CA ILE A 275 -15.36 -7.40 3.09
C ILE A 275 -15.05 -8.78 3.65
N ASP A 276 -13.82 -8.98 4.14
CA ASP A 276 -13.41 -10.23 4.76
C ASP A 276 -13.90 -10.35 6.21
N GLU A 277 -13.58 -11.45 6.86
CA GLU A 277 -13.96 -11.74 8.25
C GLU A 277 -13.38 -10.74 9.28
N ASN A 278 -12.32 -10.03 8.93
CA ASN A 278 -11.68 -9.01 9.76
C ASN A 278 -12.25 -7.61 9.52
N GLY A 279 -13.17 -7.45 8.58
CA GLY A 279 -13.70 -6.16 8.16
C GLY A 279 -12.84 -5.42 7.14
N ASP A 280 -11.83 -6.09 6.58
CA ASP A 280 -10.96 -5.50 5.55
C ASP A 280 -11.54 -5.63 4.16
N VAL A 281 -11.35 -4.58 3.34
CA VAL A 281 -11.70 -4.64 1.92
C VAL A 281 -10.72 -5.55 1.20
N LYS A 282 -11.24 -6.54 0.50
CA LYS A 282 -10.52 -7.51 -0.32
C LYS A 282 -11.17 -7.64 -1.69
N CYS A 283 -10.54 -8.38 -2.58
CA CYS A 283 -11.12 -8.77 -3.85
C CYS A 283 -11.55 -10.23 -3.81
N HIS A 284 -12.69 -10.52 -4.42
CA HIS A 284 -13.08 -11.86 -4.80
C HIS A 284 -12.57 -12.16 -6.21
N TYR A 285 -12.11 -13.39 -6.46
CA TYR A 285 -11.42 -13.74 -7.69
C TYR A 285 -11.83 -15.13 -8.17
N VAL A 286 -12.69 -15.21 -9.20
CA VAL A 286 -13.34 -16.45 -9.64
C VAL A 286 -12.49 -17.26 -10.62
N LYS A 287 -11.69 -16.61 -11.48
CA LYS A 287 -11.04 -17.28 -12.60
C LYS A 287 -9.53 -17.09 -12.58
N CYS A 288 -8.84 -17.66 -11.63
CA CYS A 288 -7.42 -17.79 -11.86
C CYS A 288 -6.91 -19.20 -11.62
N HIS A 289 -5.72 -19.43 -12.10
CA HIS A 289 -4.95 -20.65 -11.90
C HIS A 289 -4.70 -21.00 -10.41
N TYR A 290 -5.22 -20.18 -9.49
CA TYR A 290 -5.17 -20.32 -8.04
C TYR A 290 -6.52 -20.73 -7.46
N VAL A 291 -7.33 -21.53 -8.16
CA VAL A 291 -8.45 -22.20 -7.53
C VAL A 291 -7.88 -23.03 -6.39
N LYS A 292 -8.17 -22.64 -5.17
CA LYS A 292 -7.79 -23.44 -4.01
C LYS A 292 -8.41 -24.82 -4.20
N THR A 293 -7.61 -25.86 -4.08
CA THR A 293 -8.00 -27.26 -4.26
C THR A 293 -9.09 -27.71 -3.30
N ASP A 294 -9.37 -26.91 -2.27
CA ASP A 294 -10.40 -27.16 -1.24
C ASP A 294 -11.78 -26.54 -1.57
N GLY A 295 -11.93 -25.88 -2.74
CA GLY A 295 -13.16 -25.23 -3.15
C GLY A 295 -13.52 -23.96 -2.42
N SER A 296 -12.62 -23.42 -1.58
CA SER A 296 -12.85 -22.13 -0.92
C SER A 296 -12.73 -20.97 -1.92
N GLU A 297 -13.50 -19.90 -1.67
CA GLU A 297 -13.42 -18.66 -2.45
C GLU A 297 -12.01 -18.07 -2.39
N ASN A 298 -11.55 -17.55 -3.52
CA ASN A 298 -10.26 -16.89 -3.59
C ASN A 298 -10.43 -15.41 -3.25
N ILE A 299 -10.23 -15.07 -1.98
CA ILE A 299 -10.32 -13.72 -1.44
C ILE A 299 -8.91 -13.22 -1.11
N GLY A 300 -8.57 -12.01 -1.53
CA GLY A 300 -7.22 -11.47 -1.29
C GLY A 300 -6.99 -10.07 -1.87
N ASP A 301 -5.73 -9.67 -1.84
CA ASP A 301 -5.27 -8.35 -2.29
C ASP A 301 -4.95 -8.36 -3.79
N PHE A 302 -5.98 -8.45 -4.63
CA PHE A 302 -5.82 -8.62 -6.08
C PHE A 302 -6.00 -7.32 -6.87
N ASP A 303 -6.26 -6.17 -6.21
CA ASP A 303 -6.43 -4.89 -6.88
C ASP A 303 -5.88 -3.72 -6.03
N VAL A 304 -5.89 -2.52 -6.59
CA VAL A 304 -5.34 -1.28 -6.02
C VAL A 304 -5.82 -1.03 -4.59
N VAL A 305 -7.14 -1.10 -4.35
CA VAL A 305 -7.73 -0.74 -3.05
C VAL A 305 -7.22 -1.64 -1.91
N PRO A 306 -7.34 -2.98 -1.97
CA PRO A 306 -6.86 -3.83 -0.89
C PRO A 306 -5.32 -3.82 -0.78
N ARG A 307 -4.59 -3.75 -1.89
CA ARG A 307 -3.12 -3.70 -1.86
C ARG A 307 -2.59 -2.42 -1.21
N LEU A 308 -3.16 -1.27 -1.57
CA LEU A 308 -2.79 -0.01 -0.93
C LEU A 308 -3.12 -0.01 0.56
N ASN A 309 -4.29 -0.57 0.94
CA ASN A 309 -4.66 -0.68 2.35
C ASN A 309 -3.67 -1.54 3.14
N THR A 310 -3.26 -2.70 2.60
CA THR A 310 -2.26 -3.56 3.22
C THR A 310 -0.91 -2.86 3.33
N PHE A 311 -0.45 -2.21 2.26
CA PHE A 311 0.79 -1.44 2.28
C PHE A 311 0.79 -0.33 3.35
N LEU A 312 -0.30 0.44 3.44
CA LEU A 312 -0.39 1.56 4.40
C LEU A 312 -0.71 1.12 5.84
N LYS A 313 -1.10 -0.13 6.08
CA LYS A 313 -1.10 -0.72 7.43
C LYS A 313 0.34 -0.96 7.92
N GLU A 314 1.23 -1.36 7.02
CA GLU A 314 2.66 -1.58 7.33
C GLU A 314 3.45 -0.27 7.34
N HIS A 315 2.99 0.74 6.58
CA HIS A 315 3.62 2.05 6.41
C HIS A 315 2.64 3.20 6.69
N PRO A 316 2.22 3.41 7.95
CA PRO A 316 1.23 4.44 8.29
C PRO A 316 1.70 5.87 7.93
N ASP A 317 3.02 6.10 7.89
CA ASP A 317 3.64 7.36 7.45
C ASP A 317 3.63 7.56 5.93
N GLY A 318 3.13 6.60 5.16
CA GLY A 318 2.84 6.72 3.73
C GLY A 318 1.56 7.49 3.42
N ALA A 319 0.73 7.84 4.42
CA ALA A 319 -0.57 8.47 4.23
C ALA A 319 -0.80 9.64 5.21
N TYR A 320 -1.15 10.81 4.67
CA TYR A 320 -1.53 11.98 5.47
C TYR A 320 -2.90 11.77 6.10
N LYS A 321 -2.96 11.75 7.42
CA LYS A 321 -4.20 11.54 8.22
C LYS A 321 -5.02 10.34 7.76
N GLY A 322 -4.32 9.26 7.39
CA GLY A 322 -4.96 8.04 6.92
C GLY A 322 -5.57 8.14 5.51
N ALA A 323 -5.21 9.14 4.71
CA ALA A 323 -5.68 9.30 3.34
C ALA A 323 -5.45 8.04 2.50
N ARG A 324 -6.33 7.84 1.54
CA ARG A 324 -6.27 6.78 0.53
C ARG A 324 -6.45 7.41 -0.85
N GLY A 325 -6.64 6.58 -1.87
CA GLY A 325 -7.00 7.07 -3.20
C GLY A 325 -8.46 7.49 -3.29
N THR A 326 -8.78 8.18 -4.37
CA THR A 326 -10.14 8.50 -4.80
C THR A 326 -10.62 7.45 -5.79
N ILE A 327 -11.83 6.94 -5.64
CA ILE A 327 -12.44 5.99 -6.59
C ILE A 327 -13.36 6.76 -7.53
N ALA A 328 -13.09 6.68 -8.85
CA ALA A 328 -13.91 7.25 -9.89
C ALA A 328 -14.77 6.13 -10.51
N LEU A 329 -16.07 6.16 -10.23
CA LEU A 329 -17.03 5.16 -10.68
C LEU A 329 -17.72 5.62 -11.97
N THR A 330 -17.72 4.76 -13.00
CA THR A 330 -18.51 4.97 -14.22
C THR A 330 -19.94 4.50 -14.09
N GLY A 331 -20.19 3.51 -13.23
CA GLY A 331 -21.49 2.83 -13.10
C GLY A 331 -21.80 1.84 -14.24
N TYR A 332 -20.98 1.78 -15.28
CA TYR A 332 -21.12 0.80 -16.36
C TYR A 332 -20.84 -0.62 -15.84
N ASN A 333 -21.68 -1.57 -16.18
CA ASN A 333 -21.72 -2.94 -15.63
C ASN A 333 -21.87 -3.00 -14.08
N GLY A 334 -22.24 -1.91 -13.41
CA GLY A 334 -22.47 -1.86 -11.96
C GLY A 334 -21.37 -1.14 -11.18
N VAL A 335 -21.27 -1.44 -9.88
CA VAL A 335 -20.38 -0.78 -8.93
C VAL A 335 -19.62 -1.83 -8.14
N PHE A 336 -18.30 -1.74 -8.09
CA PHE A 336 -17.42 -2.68 -7.37
C PHE A 336 -17.59 -4.16 -7.74
N GLY A 337 -18.06 -4.43 -8.97
CA GLY A 337 -18.38 -5.79 -9.42
C GLY A 337 -19.82 -6.24 -9.13
N TYR A 338 -20.59 -5.49 -8.36
CA TYR A 338 -21.99 -5.77 -8.13
C TYR A 338 -22.82 -5.18 -9.28
N ARG A 339 -23.67 -6.00 -9.89
CA ARG A 339 -24.52 -5.62 -11.03
C ARG A 339 -25.74 -4.84 -10.55
N THR A 340 -25.53 -3.56 -10.20
CA THR A 340 -26.52 -2.70 -9.57
C THR A 340 -27.49 -2.04 -10.54
N ASP A 341 -27.24 -2.12 -11.85
CA ASP A 341 -28.14 -1.61 -12.87
C ASP A 341 -29.45 -2.43 -12.89
N THR A 342 -30.57 -1.73 -12.89
CA THR A 342 -31.90 -2.34 -12.90
C THR A 342 -32.17 -3.15 -14.15
N ASP A 343 -31.51 -2.84 -15.28
CA ASP A 343 -31.67 -3.53 -16.54
C ASP A 343 -31.24 -5.00 -16.46
N TYR A 344 -30.29 -5.36 -15.60
CA TYR A 344 -29.96 -6.76 -15.32
C TYR A 344 -31.14 -7.53 -14.71
N LYS A 345 -31.88 -6.90 -13.81
CA LYS A 345 -33.05 -7.50 -13.14
C LYS A 345 -34.25 -7.59 -14.05
N THR A 346 -34.55 -6.54 -14.80
CA THR A 346 -35.72 -6.49 -15.70
C THR A 346 -35.44 -7.19 -17.03
N LYS A 347 -34.17 -7.37 -17.39
CA LYS A 347 -33.69 -7.85 -18.68
C LYS A 347 -34.13 -6.98 -19.86
N GLU A 348 -34.42 -5.72 -19.57
CA GLU A 348 -34.78 -4.69 -20.55
C GLU A 348 -33.55 -3.84 -20.89
N ASN A 349 -33.51 -3.23 -22.08
CA ASN A 349 -32.47 -2.31 -22.55
C ASN A 349 -31.02 -2.79 -22.39
N LEU A 350 -30.81 -4.10 -22.21
CA LEU A 350 -29.48 -4.69 -22.05
C LEU A 350 -28.61 -4.43 -23.28
N LEU A 351 -27.38 -4.02 -23.04
CA LEU A 351 -26.32 -3.98 -24.03
C LEU A 351 -25.93 -5.43 -24.44
N GLU A 352 -25.23 -5.56 -25.55
CA GLU A 352 -24.87 -6.87 -26.10
C GLU A 352 -24.00 -7.70 -25.14
N ASP A 353 -23.01 -7.08 -24.52
CA ASP A 353 -22.12 -7.69 -23.55
C ASP A 353 -22.86 -8.09 -22.25
N GLN A 354 -23.79 -7.27 -21.78
CA GLN A 354 -24.64 -7.54 -20.61
C GLN A 354 -25.57 -8.74 -20.87
N ARG A 355 -26.15 -8.79 -22.05
CA ARG A 355 -27.02 -9.90 -22.46
C ARG A 355 -26.27 -11.21 -22.55
N LYS A 356 -25.12 -11.19 -23.24
CA LYS A 356 -24.23 -12.34 -23.34
C LYS A 356 -23.80 -12.83 -21.95
N TRP A 357 -23.43 -11.93 -21.07
CA TRP A 357 -23.04 -12.28 -19.71
C TRP A 357 -24.17 -12.94 -18.92
N LEU A 358 -25.41 -12.43 -19.00
CA LEU A 358 -26.57 -13.06 -18.36
C LEU A 358 -26.87 -14.46 -18.92
N ASP A 359 -26.67 -14.67 -20.22
CA ASP A 359 -26.85 -15.98 -20.82
C ASP A 359 -25.81 -17.00 -20.31
N GLU A 360 -24.60 -16.53 -20.00
CA GLU A 360 -23.52 -17.32 -19.41
C GLU A 360 -23.67 -17.52 -17.89
N HIS A 361 -24.52 -16.72 -17.23
CA HIS A 361 -24.77 -16.74 -15.78
C HIS A 361 -26.28 -16.85 -15.47
N PRO A 362 -26.91 -17.99 -15.80
CA PRO A 362 -28.37 -18.14 -15.70
C PRO A 362 -28.91 -18.07 -14.27
N ASP A 363 -28.04 -18.30 -13.28
CA ASP A 363 -28.41 -18.30 -11.85
C ASP A 363 -28.23 -16.92 -11.18
N PHE A 364 -27.89 -15.90 -11.95
CA PHE A 364 -27.72 -14.53 -11.48
C PHE A 364 -29.07 -13.88 -11.08
#